data_3eb5e0806e058c25ce89f379367cb479
#
_entry.id   3eb5e0806e058c25ce89f379367cb479
#
_cell.length_a   1.000
_cell.length_b   1.000
_cell.length_c   1.000
_cell.angle_alpha   90.00
_cell.angle_beta   90.00
_cell.angle_gamma   90.00
#
_symmetry.space_group_name_H-M   'P 1'
#
loop_
_entity.id
_entity.type
_entity.pdbx_description
1 polymer ?
#
loop_
_entity_poly.entity_id
_entity_poly.type
_entity_poly.pdbx_seq_one_letter_code
_entity_poly.pdbx_strand_id
1 'polypeptide(L)'
;MRKYTGKSVIRVDAYEKATGRAKYFDDLCRKDALIMKICRSTIAHGYVRAIDISAAEAVPGVVKVLTCFDVPDICFPTAGHPWSTDPHHQDVADRKLLNSHVRYYGDDVAVVIAEDEVAAAQIGRAHV
;
A
#
# COMPACT_ATOMS: atom_id res chain seq x y z
N MET A 1 -29.94 33.80 -14.57
CA MET A 1 -29.53 32.87 -15.63
C MET A 1 -28.39 31.99 -15.07
N ARG A 2 -28.51 30.67 -15.05
CA ARG A 2 -27.47 29.79 -14.48
C ARG A 2 -26.26 29.78 -15.43
N LYS A 3 -25.06 30.10 -14.90
CA LYS A 3 -23.86 30.35 -15.72
C LYS A 3 -23.30 29.06 -16.37
N TYR A 4 -23.45 27.93 -15.69
CA TYR A 4 -22.84 26.67 -16.12
C TYR A 4 -23.82 25.50 -16.29
N THR A 5 -24.98 25.54 -15.65
CA THR A 5 -25.97 24.46 -15.71
C THR A 5 -26.69 24.46 -17.07
N GLY A 6 -26.81 23.29 -17.70
CA GLY A 6 -27.47 23.13 -19.00
C GLY A 6 -26.60 23.50 -20.20
N LYS A 7 -25.30 23.68 -20.03
CA LYS A 7 -24.34 23.91 -21.11
C LYS A 7 -23.33 22.77 -21.19
N SER A 8 -22.95 22.42 -22.39
CA SER A 8 -21.82 21.53 -22.61
C SER A 8 -20.53 22.27 -22.31
N VAL A 9 -19.82 21.83 -21.27
CA VAL A 9 -18.53 22.38 -20.86
C VAL A 9 -17.45 21.34 -21.06
N ILE A 10 -16.39 21.72 -21.76
CA ILE A 10 -15.24 20.84 -21.97
C ILE A 10 -14.55 20.62 -20.61
N ARG A 11 -14.30 19.38 -20.28
CA ARG A 11 -13.56 18.99 -19.09
C ARG A 11 -12.13 19.56 -19.14
N VAL A 12 -11.65 20.15 -18.04
CA VAL A 12 -10.37 20.88 -17.98
C VAL A 12 -9.18 20.01 -18.41
N ASP A 13 -9.19 18.73 -18.02
CA ASP A 13 -8.12 17.76 -18.27
C ASP A 13 -8.36 16.87 -19.51
N ALA A 14 -9.42 17.12 -20.28
CA ALA A 14 -9.81 16.29 -21.41
C ALA A 14 -8.75 16.29 -22.52
N TYR A 15 -8.20 17.46 -22.83
CA TYR A 15 -7.20 17.60 -23.90
C TYR A 15 -5.91 16.86 -23.59
N GLU A 16 -5.39 17.02 -22.37
CA GLU A 16 -4.15 16.34 -21.94
C GLU A 16 -4.31 14.82 -21.94
N LYS A 17 -5.47 14.34 -21.47
CA LYS A 17 -5.78 12.90 -21.49
C LYS A 17 -5.93 12.36 -22.91
N ALA A 18 -6.66 13.07 -23.77
CA ALA A 18 -6.88 12.63 -25.15
C ALA A 18 -5.59 12.64 -26.00
N THR A 19 -4.65 13.52 -25.68
CA THR A 19 -3.37 13.64 -26.40
C THR A 19 -2.23 12.84 -25.77
N GLY A 20 -2.47 12.13 -24.66
CA GLY A 20 -1.43 11.40 -23.93
C GLY A 20 -0.42 12.28 -23.18
N ARG A 21 -0.74 13.56 -22.98
CA ARG A 21 0.12 14.51 -22.26
C ARG A 21 -0.14 14.52 -20.75
N ALA A 22 -1.29 13.99 -20.32
CA ALA A 22 -1.61 13.87 -18.90
C ALA A 22 -0.58 12.98 -18.22
N LYS A 23 -0.01 13.49 -17.14
CA LYS A 23 0.94 12.72 -16.31
C LYS A 23 0.21 12.07 -15.15
N TYR A 24 0.51 10.81 -14.94
CA TYR A 24 0.03 9.99 -13.84
C TYR A 24 1.15 9.74 -12.83
N PHE A 25 0.81 9.03 -11.76
CA PHE A 25 1.75 8.77 -10.66
C PHE A 25 3.07 8.16 -11.17
N ASP A 26 3.01 7.14 -12.03
CA ASP A 26 4.19 6.44 -12.54
C ASP A 26 5.08 7.34 -13.42
N ASP A 27 4.49 8.32 -14.12
CA ASP A 27 5.23 9.29 -14.93
C ASP A 27 5.99 10.32 -14.06
N LEU A 28 5.59 10.46 -12.80
CA LEU A 28 6.17 11.38 -11.82
C LEU A 28 7.14 10.69 -10.87
N CYS A 29 7.15 9.37 -10.84
CA CYS A 29 8.08 8.60 -10.03
C CYS A 29 9.53 8.81 -10.50
N ARG A 30 10.43 8.85 -9.53
CA ARG A 30 11.87 8.86 -9.84
C ARG A 30 12.28 7.51 -10.39
N LYS A 31 13.15 7.51 -11.41
CA LYS A 31 13.65 6.28 -12.03
C LYS A 31 14.54 5.43 -11.10
N ASP A 32 15.06 6.05 -10.07
CA ASP A 32 15.90 5.44 -9.04
C ASP A 32 15.14 5.14 -7.74
N ALA A 33 13.80 5.23 -7.77
CA ALA A 33 12.96 4.87 -6.64
C ALA A 33 12.96 3.35 -6.45
N LEU A 34 13.09 2.93 -5.20
CA LEU A 34 12.94 1.52 -4.83
C LEU A 34 11.48 1.10 -4.95
N ILE A 35 11.30 -0.16 -5.30
CA ILE A 35 9.98 -0.79 -5.38
C ILE A 35 9.67 -1.47 -4.05
N MET A 36 8.49 -1.19 -3.52
CA MET A 36 7.99 -1.82 -2.30
C MET A 36 6.80 -2.71 -2.62
N LYS A 37 6.87 -3.98 -2.23
CA LYS A 37 5.75 -4.93 -2.31
C LYS A 37 5.37 -5.46 -0.94
N ILE A 38 4.08 -5.52 -0.71
CA ILE A 38 3.50 -6.02 0.54
C ILE A 38 3.26 -7.52 0.40
N CYS A 39 3.76 -8.28 1.38
CA CYS A 39 3.44 -9.68 1.58
C CYS A 39 2.18 -9.78 2.45
N ARG A 40 1.19 -10.50 1.91
CA ARG A 40 -0.13 -10.60 2.52
C ARG A 40 -0.40 -11.99 3.04
N SER A 41 -1.15 -12.06 4.11
CA SER A 41 -1.57 -13.33 4.70
C SER A 41 -2.44 -14.15 3.76
N THR A 42 -2.19 -15.47 3.74
CA THR A 42 -2.99 -16.46 3.01
C THR A 42 -4.04 -17.14 3.89
N ILE A 43 -4.15 -16.76 5.15
CA ILE A 43 -5.17 -17.24 6.08
C ILE A 43 -6.10 -16.11 6.50
N ALA A 44 -7.32 -16.48 6.89
CA ALA A 44 -8.34 -15.50 7.26
C ALA A 44 -8.21 -15.02 8.71
N HIS A 45 -7.67 -15.84 9.61
CA HIS A 45 -7.48 -15.49 11.01
C HIS A 45 -6.36 -16.33 11.63
N GLY A 46 -5.49 -15.67 12.40
CA GLY A 46 -4.39 -16.35 13.08
C GLY A 46 -3.31 -15.39 13.59
N TYR A 47 -2.25 -15.95 14.11
CA TYR A 47 -1.10 -15.19 14.62
C TYR A 47 0.16 -15.60 13.88
N VAL A 48 0.87 -14.61 13.37
CA VAL A 48 2.22 -14.80 12.82
C VAL A 48 3.17 -14.99 14.00
N ARG A 49 3.81 -16.15 14.09
CA ARG A 49 4.76 -16.46 15.16
C ARG A 49 6.20 -16.19 14.77
N ALA A 50 6.52 -16.43 13.50
CA ALA A 50 7.82 -16.16 12.91
C ALA A 50 7.68 -16.02 11.40
N ILE A 51 8.58 -15.29 10.78
CA ILE A 51 8.73 -15.18 9.32
C ILE A 51 10.21 -15.42 9.04
N ASP A 52 10.51 -16.42 8.23
CA ASP A 52 11.88 -16.64 7.74
C ASP A 52 12.09 -15.77 6.49
N ILE A 53 12.95 -14.78 6.63
CA ILE A 53 13.30 -13.82 5.57
C ILE A 53 14.59 -14.18 4.82
N SER A 54 15.31 -15.25 5.23
CA SER A 54 16.64 -15.57 4.73
C SER A 54 16.67 -15.81 3.21
N ALA A 55 15.68 -16.53 2.69
CA ALA A 55 15.55 -16.76 1.25
C ALA A 55 15.20 -15.49 0.48
N ALA A 56 14.43 -14.59 1.09
CA ALA A 56 14.05 -13.32 0.49
C ALA A 56 15.21 -12.34 0.42
N GLU A 57 16.02 -12.27 1.47
CA GLU A 57 17.21 -11.42 1.52
C GLU A 57 18.33 -11.90 0.60
N ALA A 58 18.34 -13.19 0.25
CA ALA A 58 19.29 -13.77 -0.68
C ALA A 58 19.00 -13.47 -2.17
N VAL A 59 17.82 -12.92 -2.48
CA VAL A 59 17.45 -12.57 -3.86
C VAL A 59 18.22 -11.34 -4.31
N PRO A 60 18.97 -11.40 -5.45
CA PRO A 60 19.65 -10.23 -5.99
C PRO A 60 18.67 -9.08 -6.28
N GLY A 61 19.06 -7.86 -5.89
CA GLY A 61 18.22 -6.68 -6.05
C GLY A 61 17.28 -6.41 -4.87
N VAL A 62 17.22 -7.28 -3.87
CA VAL A 62 16.50 -7.01 -2.62
C VAL A 62 17.35 -6.13 -1.72
N VAL A 63 16.79 -5.02 -1.31
CA VAL A 63 17.45 -4.04 -0.44
C VAL A 63 17.15 -4.32 1.03
N LYS A 64 15.87 -4.62 1.34
CA LYS A 64 15.42 -4.86 2.71
C LYS A 64 14.11 -5.63 2.74
N VAL A 65 13.99 -6.50 3.73
CA VAL A 65 12.72 -7.12 4.12
C VAL A 65 12.37 -6.65 5.52
N LEU A 66 11.14 -6.20 5.71
CA LEU A 66 10.62 -5.80 7.01
C LEU A 66 9.39 -6.65 7.32
N THR A 67 9.32 -7.16 8.52
CA THR A 67 8.21 -7.99 9.01
C THR A 67 7.38 -7.23 10.03
N CYS A 68 6.27 -7.79 10.46
CA CYS A 68 5.46 -7.25 11.54
C CYS A 68 6.21 -7.16 12.88
N PHE A 69 7.41 -7.74 13.00
CA PHE A 69 8.25 -7.67 14.19
C PHE A 69 9.30 -6.53 14.13
N ASP A 70 9.51 -5.96 12.93
CA ASP A 70 10.53 -4.93 12.69
C ASP A 70 9.97 -3.50 12.68
N VAL A 71 8.65 -3.36 12.66
CA VAL A 71 7.96 -2.07 12.57
C VAL A 71 7.46 -1.61 13.95
N PRO A 72 7.31 -0.29 14.16
CA PRO A 72 6.75 0.23 15.41
C PRO A 72 5.34 -0.30 15.70
N ASP A 73 5.08 -0.62 16.96
CA ASP A 73 3.77 -1.07 17.43
C ASP A 73 2.84 0.14 17.67
N ILE A 74 2.47 0.82 16.57
CA ILE A 74 1.61 2.00 16.59
C ILE A 74 0.31 1.65 15.87
N CYS A 75 -0.82 1.90 16.54
CA CYS A 75 -2.14 1.75 15.95
C CYS A 75 -2.63 3.07 15.35
N PHE A 76 -3.32 2.97 14.22
CA PHE A 76 -3.94 4.10 13.53
C PHE A 76 -5.31 3.72 12.96
N PRO A 77 -6.23 4.68 12.78
CA PRO A 77 -7.48 4.44 12.09
C PRO A 77 -7.25 4.36 10.57
N THR A 78 -7.95 3.46 9.89
CA THR A 78 -7.83 3.25 8.44
C THR A 78 -9.04 3.68 7.64
N ALA A 79 -10.17 3.74 8.30
CA ALA A 79 -11.43 4.16 7.70
C ALA A 79 -12.14 5.11 8.65
N GLY A 80 -13.32 5.54 8.31
CA GLY A 80 -14.13 6.36 9.20
C GLY A 80 -14.01 7.85 8.92
N HIS A 81 -14.00 8.63 9.95
CA HIS A 81 -14.21 10.07 9.89
C HIS A 81 -13.03 10.84 10.53
N PRO A 82 -11.83 10.77 9.96
CA PRO A 82 -10.66 11.44 10.55
C PRO A 82 -10.80 12.96 10.65
N TRP A 83 -11.71 13.53 9.88
CA TRP A 83 -12.08 14.95 9.91
C TRP A 83 -13.27 15.27 10.82
N SER A 84 -13.90 14.26 11.43
CA SER A 84 -15.01 14.50 12.34
C SER A 84 -14.50 15.09 13.65
N THR A 85 -15.13 16.17 14.07
CA THR A 85 -14.91 16.77 15.39
C THR A 85 -15.76 16.11 16.48
N ASP A 86 -16.72 15.27 16.10
CA ASP A 86 -17.55 14.54 17.02
C ASP A 86 -16.81 13.28 17.53
N PRO A 87 -16.55 13.17 18.85
CA PRO A 87 -15.87 12.02 19.44
C PRO A 87 -16.58 10.67 19.17
N HIS A 88 -17.90 10.69 18.96
CA HIS A 88 -18.69 9.49 18.67
C HIS A 88 -18.55 9.00 17.21
N HIS A 89 -18.03 9.83 16.33
CA HIS A 89 -17.79 9.51 14.92
C HIS A 89 -16.29 9.33 14.60
N GLN A 90 -15.45 9.21 15.59
CA GLN A 90 -14.05 8.89 15.37
C GLN A 90 -13.88 7.40 15.10
N ASP A 91 -13.00 7.09 14.16
CA ASP A 91 -12.65 5.72 13.82
C ASP A 91 -11.76 5.09 14.90
N VAL A 92 -11.89 3.78 15.09
CA VAL A 92 -11.08 3.05 16.05
C VAL A 92 -9.66 2.90 15.50
N ALA A 93 -8.67 3.28 16.29
CA ALA A 93 -7.25 3.07 15.96
C ALA A 93 -6.84 1.64 16.31
N ASP A 94 -7.17 0.70 15.45
CA ASP A 94 -6.96 -0.74 15.64
C ASP A 94 -6.08 -1.40 14.57
N ARG A 95 -5.59 -0.63 13.61
CA ARG A 95 -4.71 -1.09 12.54
C ARG A 95 -3.26 -0.74 12.85
N LYS A 96 -2.39 -1.69 12.58
CA LYS A 96 -0.94 -1.50 12.59
C LYS A 96 -0.41 -1.40 11.15
N LEU A 97 0.80 -0.94 11.00
CA LEU A 97 1.46 -0.86 9.69
C LEU A 97 1.62 -2.26 9.08
N LEU A 98 2.11 -3.22 9.86
CA LEU A 98 2.13 -4.65 9.55
C LEU A 98 1.55 -5.40 10.74
N ASN A 99 0.74 -6.43 10.48
CA ASN A 99 -0.02 -7.12 11.51
C ASN A 99 0.58 -8.49 11.83
N SER A 100 0.88 -8.74 13.09
CA SER A 100 1.18 -10.08 13.62
C SER A 100 -0.10 -10.86 13.95
N HIS A 101 -1.21 -10.16 14.22
CA HIS A 101 -2.53 -10.76 14.36
C HIS A 101 -3.31 -10.56 13.07
N VAL A 102 -3.35 -11.60 12.26
CA VAL A 102 -4.13 -11.65 11.00
C VAL A 102 -5.62 -11.73 11.33
N ARG A 103 -6.40 -10.81 10.77
CA ARG A 103 -7.85 -10.72 11.01
C ARG A 103 -8.69 -10.96 9.78
N TYR A 104 -8.08 -10.97 8.60
CA TYR A 104 -8.74 -11.30 7.34
C TYR A 104 -7.72 -11.82 6.32
N TYR A 105 -8.23 -12.51 5.28
CA TYR A 105 -7.40 -12.95 4.17
C TYR A 105 -6.83 -11.75 3.43
N GLY A 106 -5.53 -11.71 3.25
CA GLY A 106 -4.84 -10.59 2.60
C GLY A 106 -4.40 -9.48 3.57
N ASP A 107 -4.40 -9.73 4.87
CA ASP A 107 -3.85 -8.80 5.87
C ASP A 107 -2.33 -8.64 5.67
N ASP A 108 -1.82 -7.43 5.86
CA ASP A 108 -0.44 -7.07 5.58
C ASP A 108 0.48 -7.55 6.71
N VAL A 109 1.41 -8.45 6.40
CA VAL A 109 2.27 -9.11 7.42
C VAL A 109 3.76 -8.79 7.27
N ALA A 110 4.22 -8.52 6.04
CA ALA A 110 5.59 -8.14 5.76
C ALA A 110 5.66 -7.24 4.52
N VAL A 111 6.80 -6.62 4.31
CA VAL A 111 7.07 -5.77 3.14
C VAL A 111 8.48 -6.04 2.63
N VAL A 112 8.61 -6.08 1.33
CA VAL A 112 9.88 -6.22 0.63
C VAL A 112 10.19 -4.93 -0.11
N ILE A 113 11.42 -4.47 0.01
CA ILE A 113 11.96 -3.32 -0.68
C ILE A 113 13.06 -3.82 -1.62
N ALA A 114 12.93 -3.55 -2.91
CA ALA A 114 13.85 -4.01 -3.94
C ALA A 114 14.17 -2.91 -4.96
N GLU A 115 15.24 -3.12 -5.73
CA GLU A 115 15.69 -2.19 -6.76
C GLU A 115 14.77 -2.18 -7.99
N ASP A 116 14.11 -3.31 -8.25
CA ASP A 116 13.20 -3.45 -9.38
C ASP A 116 11.97 -4.34 -9.08
N GLU A 117 11.01 -4.31 -9.99
CA GLU A 117 9.77 -5.10 -9.84
C GLU A 117 9.98 -6.60 -9.91
N VAL A 118 11.01 -7.07 -10.64
CA VAL A 118 11.27 -8.49 -10.82
C VAL A 118 11.77 -9.07 -9.50
N ALA A 119 12.78 -8.43 -8.90
CA ALA A 119 13.28 -8.80 -7.58
C ALA A 119 12.18 -8.76 -6.52
N ALA A 120 11.38 -7.67 -6.49
CA ALA A 120 10.26 -7.56 -5.57
C ALA A 120 9.19 -8.63 -5.78
N ALA A 121 8.93 -9.06 -7.03
CA ALA A 121 7.91 -10.07 -7.34
C ALA A 121 8.36 -11.50 -7.04
N GLN A 122 9.65 -11.81 -7.13
CA GLN A 122 10.17 -13.15 -6.81
C GLN A 122 9.90 -13.54 -5.37
N ILE A 123 9.86 -12.59 -4.47
CA ILE A 123 9.64 -12.80 -3.04
C ILE A 123 8.15 -12.96 -2.70
N GLY A 124 7.24 -12.39 -3.48
CA GLY A 124 5.79 -12.57 -3.31
C GLY A 124 5.30 -14.01 -3.50
N ARG A 125 6.19 -14.94 -3.84
CA ARG A 125 5.94 -16.38 -3.92
C ARG A 125 6.52 -17.16 -2.74
N ALA A 126 7.25 -16.50 -1.84
CA ALA A 126 7.69 -17.13 -0.59
C ALA A 126 6.45 -17.35 0.30
N HIS A 127 6.17 -18.60 0.59
CA HIS A 127 5.03 -18.98 1.43
C HIS A 127 5.25 -18.52 2.86
N VAL A 128 4.29 -17.78 3.37
CA VAL A 128 4.11 -17.51 4.79
C VAL A 128 3.36 -18.68 5.42
#